data_ace68c48e3e1069204af5991a9746bac
#
_entry.id   ace68c48e3e1069204af5991a9746bac
#
_cell.length_a   1.000
_cell.length_b   1.000
_cell.length_c   1.000
_cell.angle_alpha   90.00
_cell.angle_beta   90.00
_cell.angle_gamma   90.00
#
_symmetry.space_group_name_H-M   'P 1'
#
loop_
_entity.id
_entity.type
_entity.pdbx_description
1 polymer ?
#
loop_
_entity_poly.entity_id
_entity_poly.type
_entity_poly.pdbx_seq_one_letter_code
_entity_poly.pdbx_strand_id
1 'polypeptide(L)'
;MAKIDPTTLTLEERVVSINRVAKVVKGGRRFSFSAVVVVGDGNGVAGAGLGKANEVPEAIRKGTEDAKKNLFRVPLVGNTIPHGVLADYGSARIMLKPASPGTGVIAGGGVRAMVEVAGIKDVLTKSLGSANPVNVVRATAVGLRLMKDVEREAVKRGKTVAQLISKRAVGAMADRQNALAAAADAPAPLASRDSRSQGRPGDRRGGPGGGRPGFGGPGRGGRGAPGAGGRTNARR
;
A
#
# COMPACT_ATOMS: atom_id res chain seq x y z
N MET A 1 0.05 -17.93 18.41
CA MET A 1 -1.06 -17.18 17.83
C MET A 1 -1.69 -18.04 16.75
N ALA A 2 -3.02 -18.11 16.69
CA ALA A 2 -3.73 -18.86 15.64
C ALA A 2 -3.39 -18.26 14.28
N LYS A 3 -3.15 -19.12 13.28
CA LYS A 3 -2.90 -18.70 11.90
C LYS A 3 -4.22 -18.22 11.31
N ILE A 4 -4.21 -17.07 10.68
CA ILE A 4 -5.40 -16.47 10.06
C ILE A 4 -5.51 -17.04 8.64
N ASP A 5 -6.68 -17.55 8.27
CA ASP A 5 -6.96 -18.05 6.93
C ASP A 5 -7.22 -16.88 5.97
N PRO A 6 -6.39 -16.70 4.92
CA PRO A 6 -6.55 -15.61 3.97
C PRO A 6 -7.76 -15.75 3.06
N THR A 7 -8.35 -16.96 2.93
CA THR A 7 -9.45 -17.25 2.00
C THR A 7 -10.80 -16.69 2.44
N THR A 8 -10.96 -16.45 3.74
CA THR A 8 -12.20 -15.93 4.33
C THR A 8 -12.27 -14.40 4.36
N LEU A 9 -11.18 -13.73 3.96
CA LEU A 9 -11.03 -12.28 4.08
C LEU A 9 -10.95 -11.61 2.70
N THR A 10 -11.61 -10.47 2.57
CA THR A 10 -11.42 -9.57 1.43
C THR A 10 -10.18 -8.74 1.69
N LEU A 11 -9.07 -9.07 1.04
CA LEU A 11 -7.77 -8.48 1.30
C LEU A 11 -7.46 -7.42 0.25
N GLU A 12 -7.14 -6.21 0.70
CA GLU A 12 -6.51 -5.16 -0.10
C GLU A 12 -5.00 -5.38 -0.16
N GLU A 13 -4.41 -5.19 -1.35
CA GLU A 13 -2.98 -5.31 -1.58
C GLU A 13 -2.39 -3.93 -1.89
N ARG A 14 -1.29 -3.57 -1.23
CA ARG A 14 -0.62 -2.31 -1.48
C ARG A 14 0.89 -2.50 -1.64
N VAL A 15 1.43 -2.04 -2.75
CA VAL A 15 2.88 -2.08 -3.01
C VAL A 15 3.54 -0.88 -2.34
N VAL A 16 4.52 -1.14 -1.47
CA VAL A 16 5.27 -0.10 -0.75
C VAL A 16 6.46 0.39 -1.57
N SER A 17 7.26 -0.54 -2.11
CA SER A 17 8.42 -0.22 -2.92
C SER A 17 8.79 -1.35 -3.86
N ILE A 18 9.32 -0.99 -5.02
CA ILE A 18 9.88 -1.91 -6.01
C ILE A 18 11.32 -1.47 -6.27
N ASN A 19 12.27 -2.39 -6.10
CA ASN A 19 13.68 -2.13 -6.32
C ASN A 19 14.22 -3.09 -7.40
N ARG A 20 14.96 -2.54 -8.38
CA ARG A 20 15.73 -3.34 -9.32
C ARG A 20 17.05 -3.73 -8.67
N VAL A 21 17.32 -5.01 -8.56
CA VAL A 21 18.54 -5.57 -7.97
C VAL A 21 19.34 -6.32 -9.04
N ALA A 22 20.66 -6.38 -8.88
CA ALA A 22 21.54 -7.06 -9.83
C ALA A 22 22.46 -8.04 -9.10
N LYS A 23 22.60 -9.24 -9.69
CA LYS A 23 23.66 -10.20 -9.34
C LYS A 23 24.78 -10.05 -10.36
N VAL A 24 25.99 -9.71 -9.88
CA VAL A 24 27.18 -9.61 -10.74
C VAL A 24 27.79 -11.00 -10.91
N VAL A 25 28.01 -11.39 -12.17
CA VAL A 25 28.65 -12.65 -12.57
C VAL A 25 29.82 -12.35 -13.52
N LYS A 26 30.70 -13.33 -13.78
CA LYS A 26 31.88 -13.15 -14.69
C LYS A 26 31.51 -12.63 -16.09
N GLY A 27 30.28 -12.93 -16.59
CA GLY A 27 29.77 -12.47 -17.90
C GLY A 27 28.91 -11.22 -17.87
N GLY A 28 28.81 -10.48 -16.72
CA GLY A 28 28.00 -9.26 -16.63
C GLY A 28 27.06 -9.24 -15.44
N ARG A 29 25.97 -8.46 -15.54
CA ARG A 29 24.99 -8.28 -14.46
C ARG A 29 23.67 -8.95 -14.83
N ARG A 30 23.14 -9.80 -13.95
CA ARG A 30 21.78 -10.35 -14.07
C ARG A 30 20.84 -9.56 -13.18
N PHE A 31 19.86 -8.92 -13.80
CA PHE A 31 18.89 -8.09 -13.09
C PHE A 31 17.70 -8.91 -12.62
N SER A 32 17.14 -8.52 -11.51
CA SER A 32 15.85 -8.98 -10.98
C SER A 32 15.17 -7.84 -10.20
N PHE A 33 13.91 -8.04 -9.82
CA PHE A 33 13.13 -7.07 -9.05
C PHE A 33 12.79 -7.63 -7.68
N SER A 34 12.81 -6.76 -6.67
CA SER A 34 12.27 -7.06 -5.35
C SER A 34 11.14 -6.09 -5.04
N ALA A 35 9.99 -6.63 -4.64
CA ALA A 35 8.82 -5.85 -4.26
C ALA A 35 8.53 -6.07 -2.76
N VAL A 36 8.25 -4.99 -2.04
CA VAL A 36 7.70 -5.02 -0.68
C VAL A 36 6.22 -4.76 -0.79
N VAL A 37 5.42 -5.72 -0.32
CA VAL A 37 3.96 -5.68 -0.40
C VAL A 37 3.37 -5.81 0.99
N VAL A 38 2.31 -5.06 1.25
CA VAL A 38 1.48 -5.18 2.44
C VAL A 38 0.07 -5.54 2.06
N VAL A 39 -0.58 -6.35 2.87
CA VAL A 39 -1.92 -6.88 2.63
C VAL A 39 -2.74 -6.74 3.91
N GLY A 40 -4.04 -6.46 3.81
CA GLY A 40 -4.95 -6.43 4.96
C GLY A 40 -6.41 -6.31 4.56
N ASP A 41 -7.29 -6.36 5.54
CA ASP A 41 -8.75 -6.39 5.37
C ASP A 41 -9.43 -5.05 5.72
N GLY A 42 -8.66 -4.03 6.14
CA GLY A 42 -9.23 -2.78 6.66
C GLY A 42 -9.92 -2.91 8.02
N ASN A 43 -9.97 -4.10 8.62
CA ASN A 43 -10.70 -4.41 9.85
C ASN A 43 -9.82 -4.97 10.97
N GLY A 44 -8.53 -4.68 10.94
CA GLY A 44 -7.60 -5.09 11.99
C GLY A 44 -6.78 -6.32 11.65
N VAL A 45 -6.77 -6.78 10.38
CA VAL A 45 -5.82 -7.79 9.93
C VAL A 45 -4.84 -7.16 8.96
N ALA A 46 -3.56 -7.40 9.15
CA ALA A 46 -2.51 -6.91 8.26
C ALA A 46 -1.41 -7.95 8.11
N GLY A 47 -0.68 -7.86 7.01
CA GLY A 47 0.48 -8.71 6.74
C GLY A 47 1.48 -8.00 5.85
N ALA A 48 2.74 -8.40 5.91
CA ALA A 48 3.80 -7.86 5.07
C ALA A 48 4.60 -9.00 4.46
N GLY A 49 4.95 -8.86 3.19
CA GLY A 49 5.72 -9.83 2.45
C GLY A 49 6.75 -9.19 1.54
N LEU A 50 7.75 -9.97 1.19
CA LEU A 50 8.82 -9.62 0.27
C LEU A 50 8.84 -10.62 -0.88
N GLY A 51 8.61 -10.13 -2.10
CA GLY A 51 8.72 -10.93 -3.32
C GLY A 51 9.97 -10.58 -4.12
N LYS A 52 10.56 -11.58 -4.76
CA LYS A 52 11.68 -11.40 -5.68
C LYS A 52 11.48 -12.25 -6.93
N ALA A 53 11.59 -11.61 -8.11
CA ALA A 53 11.47 -12.27 -9.41
C ALA A 53 12.23 -11.51 -10.50
N ASN A 54 12.30 -12.09 -11.70
CA ASN A 54 12.94 -11.45 -12.85
C ASN A 54 12.04 -10.37 -13.47
N GLU A 55 10.73 -10.44 -13.23
CA GLU A 55 9.72 -9.50 -13.70
C GLU A 55 8.99 -8.85 -12.51
N VAL A 56 8.51 -7.61 -12.72
CA VAL A 56 7.82 -6.84 -11.66
C VAL A 56 6.50 -7.50 -11.25
N PRO A 57 5.59 -7.92 -12.16
CA PRO A 57 4.32 -8.54 -11.76
C PRO A 57 4.52 -9.82 -10.93
N GLU A 58 5.48 -10.65 -11.33
CA GLU A 58 5.85 -11.86 -10.61
C GLU A 58 6.42 -11.57 -9.20
N ALA A 59 7.23 -10.50 -9.06
CA ALA A 59 7.75 -10.07 -7.77
C ALA A 59 6.63 -9.61 -6.84
N ILE A 60 5.64 -8.87 -7.36
CA ILE A 60 4.45 -8.45 -6.59
C ILE A 60 3.64 -9.67 -6.17
N ARG A 61 3.29 -10.59 -7.08
CA ARG A 61 2.54 -11.81 -6.80
C ARG A 61 3.19 -12.62 -5.67
N LYS A 62 4.50 -12.86 -5.74
CA LYS A 62 5.25 -13.57 -4.70
C LYS A 62 5.25 -12.80 -3.37
N GLY A 63 5.36 -11.47 -3.42
CA GLY A 63 5.26 -10.61 -2.24
C GLY A 63 3.90 -10.71 -1.56
N THR A 64 2.83 -10.71 -2.33
CA THR A 64 1.46 -10.90 -1.84
C THR A 64 1.26 -12.27 -1.21
N GLU A 65 1.75 -13.34 -1.84
CA GLU A 65 1.67 -14.70 -1.28
C GLU A 65 2.44 -14.81 0.05
N ASP A 66 3.61 -14.19 0.15
CA ASP A 66 4.38 -14.12 1.39
C ASP A 66 3.66 -13.29 2.47
N ALA A 67 3.05 -12.15 2.09
CA ALA A 67 2.26 -11.33 3.00
C ALA A 67 1.03 -12.08 3.54
N LYS A 68 0.32 -12.85 2.71
CA LYS A 68 -0.81 -13.70 3.10
C LYS A 68 -0.44 -14.80 4.09
N LYS A 69 0.80 -15.31 4.04
CA LYS A 69 1.32 -16.27 5.03
C LYS A 69 1.63 -15.63 6.39
N ASN A 70 1.94 -14.33 6.38
CA ASN A 70 2.39 -13.57 7.55
C ASN A 70 1.29 -12.66 8.13
N LEU A 71 0.01 -12.98 7.92
CA LEU A 71 -1.11 -12.22 8.48
C LEU A 71 -1.12 -12.26 10.01
N PHE A 72 -1.47 -11.14 10.62
CA PHE A 72 -1.64 -11.01 12.06
C PHE A 72 -2.77 -10.03 12.38
N ARG A 73 -3.36 -10.18 13.56
CA ARG A 73 -4.41 -9.28 14.06
C ARG A 73 -3.82 -8.11 14.81
N VAL A 74 -4.31 -6.93 14.50
CA VAL A 74 -3.98 -5.66 15.15
C VAL A 74 -5.13 -5.27 16.07
N PRO A 75 -4.90 -5.05 17.37
CA PRO A 75 -5.94 -4.55 18.26
C PRO A 75 -6.24 -3.10 17.94
N LEU A 76 -7.51 -2.77 17.74
CA LEU A 76 -7.99 -1.44 17.39
C LEU A 76 -8.93 -0.91 18.47
N VAL A 77 -8.86 0.38 18.73
CA VAL A 77 -9.76 1.11 19.62
C VAL A 77 -10.47 2.20 18.82
N GLY A 78 -11.67 1.90 18.33
CA GLY A 78 -12.35 2.74 17.35
C GLY A 78 -11.54 2.85 16.07
N ASN A 79 -11.14 4.07 15.69
CA ASN A 79 -10.37 4.35 14.48
C ASN A 79 -8.85 4.43 14.73
N THR A 80 -8.39 4.21 15.95
CA THR A 80 -6.99 4.38 16.35
C THR A 80 -6.44 3.14 17.06
N ILE A 81 -5.17 3.21 17.46
CA ILE A 81 -4.46 2.18 18.22
C ILE A 81 -4.68 2.35 19.73
N PRO A 82 -4.62 1.27 20.54
CA PRO A 82 -4.93 1.31 21.98
C PRO A 82 -3.92 2.12 22.78
N HIS A 83 -2.64 2.06 22.45
CA HIS A 83 -1.57 2.76 23.17
C HIS A 83 -0.38 3.06 22.29
N GLY A 84 0.49 3.95 22.74
CA GLY A 84 1.75 4.25 22.05
C GLY A 84 2.74 3.09 22.16
N VAL A 85 3.47 2.82 21.06
CA VAL A 85 4.50 1.79 20.97
C VAL A 85 5.73 2.34 20.26
N LEU A 86 6.90 1.98 20.77
CA LEU A 86 8.18 2.12 20.08
C LEU A 86 8.65 0.72 19.70
N ALA A 87 8.86 0.48 18.42
CA ALA A 87 9.25 -0.82 17.90
C ALA A 87 10.50 -0.73 17.06
N ASP A 88 11.38 -1.70 17.24
CA ASP A 88 12.65 -1.82 16.54
C ASP A 88 12.68 -3.08 15.69
N TYR A 89 13.23 -2.97 14.49
CA TYR A 89 13.57 -4.11 13.64
C TYR A 89 14.87 -3.83 12.89
N GLY A 90 15.93 -4.55 13.23
CA GLY A 90 17.27 -4.26 12.73
C GLY A 90 17.68 -2.84 13.09
N SER A 91 17.98 -2.03 12.08
CA SER A 91 18.36 -0.62 12.25
C SER A 91 17.18 0.36 12.12
N ALA A 92 15.97 -0.10 11.82
CA ALA A 92 14.77 0.74 11.77
C ALA A 92 14.08 0.78 13.12
N ARG A 93 13.70 1.99 13.55
CA ARG A 93 12.95 2.28 14.77
C ARG A 93 11.72 3.08 14.42
N ILE A 94 10.55 2.60 14.81
CA ILE A 94 9.25 3.23 14.50
C ILE A 94 8.51 3.55 15.79
N MET A 95 8.08 4.80 15.90
CA MET A 95 7.18 5.25 16.96
C MET A 95 5.76 5.32 16.42
N LEU A 96 4.82 4.68 17.11
CA LEU A 96 3.39 4.73 16.85
C LEU A 96 2.70 5.34 18.07
N LYS A 97 1.86 6.35 17.89
CA LYS A 97 1.06 6.99 18.96
C LYS A 97 -0.40 7.09 18.52
N PRO A 98 -1.36 6.83 19.42
CA PRO A 98 -2.75 7.05 19.13
C PRO A 98 -3.03 8.53 18.87
N ALA A 99 -3.98 8.81 18.00
CA ALA A 99 -4.40 10.17 17.67
C ALA A 99 -5.89 10.37 17.94
N SER A 100 -6.29 11.63 18.08
CA SER A 100 -7.69 12.02 18.22
C SER A 100 -8.46 11.75 16.91
N PRO A 101 -9.76 11.44 16.97
CA PRO A 101 -10.59 11.31 15.79
C PRO A 101 -10.48 12.54 14.87
N GLY A 102 -10.33 12.30 13.56
CA GLY A 102 -10.20 13.37 12.57
C GLY A 102 -8.75 13.84 12.31
N THR A 103 -7.76 13.34 13.06
CA THR A 103 -6.34 13.66 12.81
C THR A 103 -5.85 13.05 11.49
N GLY A 104 -6.40 11.90 11.09
CA GLY A 104 -5.95 11.15 9.94
C GLY A 104 -4.65 10.38 10.17
N VAL A 105 -4.14 9.76 9.10
CA VAL A 105 -2.89 8.99 9.13
C VAL A 105 -1.70 9.91 8.87
N ILE A 106 -0.92 10.20 9.92
CA ILE A 106 0.34 10.95 9.80
C ILE A 106 1.50 9.96 9.89
N ALA A 107 1.96 9.50 8.72
CA ALA A 107 2.93 8.41 8.62
C ALA A 107 3.82 8.53 7.36
N GLY A 108 5.03 8.02 7.44
CA GLY A 108 5.90 7.81 6.27
C GLY A 108 5.37 6.70 5.37
N GLY A 109 5.74 6.68 4.07
CA GLY A 109 5.12 5.82 3.04
C GLY A 109 4.98 4.35 3.42
N GLY A 110 6.05 3.70 3.93
CA GLY A 110 5.99 2.28 4.32
C GLY A 110 5.11 2.01 5.54
N VAL A 111 5.13 2.92 6.53
CA VAL A 111 4.26 2.85 7.72
C VAL A 111 2.82 3.13 7.33
N ARG A 112 2.59 4.16 6.50
CA ARG A 112 1.26 4.56 6.03
C ARG A 112 0.55 3.41 5.33
N ALA A 113 1.22 2.76 4.38
CA ALA A 113 0.65 1.63 3.66
C ALA A 113 0.18 0.51 4.61
N MET A 114 0.99 0.16 5.63
CA MET A 114 0.65 -0.87 6.60
C MET A 114 -0.53 -0.47 7.49
N VAL A 115 -0.56 0.77 7.95
CA VAL A 115 -1.57 1.28 8.88
C VAL A 115 -2.93 1.44 8.18
N GLU A 116 -2.95 1.96 6.94
CA GLU A 116 -4.16 2.10 6.15
C GLU A 116 -4.80 0.75 5.82
N VAL A 117 -3.98 -0.23 5.38
CA VAL A 117 -4.46 -1.58 5.07
C VAL A 117 -4.94 -2.32 6.32
N ALA A 118 -4.39 -2.01 7.52
CA ALA A 118 -4.89 -2.49 8.80
C ALA A 118 -6.23 -1.84 9.23
N GLY A 119 -6.68 -0.78 8.54
CA GLY A 119 -7.92 -0.06 8.85
C GLY A 119 -7.80 0.94 9.99
N ILE A 120 -6.59 1.42 10.29
CA ILE A 120 -6.36 2.50 11.24
C ILE A 120 -6.54 3.83 10.50
N LYS A 121 -7.43 4.69 10.99
CA LYS A 121 -7.75 5.98 10.36
C LYS A 121 -7.05 7.16 11.03
N ASP A 122 -6.75 7.04 12.33
CA ASP A 122 -6.17 8.12 13.13
C ASP A 122 -4.92 7.62 13.88
N VAL A 123 -3.73 8.07 13.45
CA VAL A 123 -2.46 7.68 14.07
C VAL A 123 -1.36 8.69 13.80
N LEU A 124 -0.51 8.90 14.78
CA LEU A 124 0.73 9.68 14.66
C LEU A 124 1.93 8.73 14.65
N THR A 125 2.78 8.85 13.67
CA THR A 125 3.96 7.99 13.55
C THR A 125 5.22 8.76 13.22
N LYS A 126 6.37 8.22 13.63
CA LYS A 126 7.68 8.74 13.24
C LYS A 126 8.68 7.62 13.07
N SER A 127 9.37 7.63 11.93
CA SER A 127 10.53 6.77 11.71
C SER A 127 11.77 7.47 12.28
N LEU A 128 12.47 6.82 13.21
CA LEU A 128 13.60 7.37 13.96
C LEU A 128 14.94 6.73 13.59
N GLY A 129 14.92 5.60 12.87
CA GLY A 129 16.10 4.86 12.46
C GLY A 129 16.28 4.84 10.94
N SER A 130 16.68 3.70 10.41
CA SER A 130 16.92 3.49 8.99
C SER A 130 15.68 3.75 8.15
N ALA A 131 15.86 4.40 6.99
CA ALA A 131 14.82 4.66 6.00
C ALA A 131 14.57 3.49 5.02
N ASN A 132 15.25 2.34 5.20
CA ASN A 132 15.06 1.17 4.32
C ASN A 132 13.61 0.67 4.40
N PRO A 133 12.84 0.69 3.29
CA PRO A 133 11.43 0.32 3.28
C PRO A 133 11.14 -1.07 3.85
N VAL A 134 12.01 -2.06 3.59
CA VAL A 134 11.86 -3.42 4.12
C VAL A 134 11.90 -3.42 5.65
N ASN A 135 12.89 -2.74 6.24
CA ASN A 135 13.04 -2.68 7.69
C ASN A 135 11.94 -1.85 8.34
N VAL A 136 11.53 -0.73 7.71
CA VAL A 136 10.44 0.12 8.17
C VAL A 136 9.13 -0.66 8.24
N VAL A 137 8.76 -1.39 7.19
CA VAL A 137 7.53 -2.20 7.16
C VAL A 137 7.59 -3.31 8.21
N ARG A 138 8.72 -4.01 8.35
CA ARG A 138 8.88 -5.06 9.36
C ARG A 138 8.83 -4.50 10.79
N ALA A 139 9.48 -3.36 11.06
CA ALA A 139 9.40 -2.68 12.35
C ALA A 139 7.97 -2.26 12.68
N THR A 140 7.22 -1.76 11.69
CA THR A 140 5.79 -1.43 11.85
C THR A 140 4.97 -2.68 12.18
N ALA A 141 5.18 -3.79 11.48
CA ALA A 141 4.51 -5.06 11.77
C ALA A 141 4.81 -5.58 13.18
N VAL A 142 6.07 -5.47 13.63
CA VAL A 142 6.46 -5.80 15.00
C VAL A 142 5.74 -4.90 16.00
N GLY A 143 5.71 -3.58 15.76
CA GLY A 143 5.03 -2.61 16.62
C GLY A 143 3.53 -2.90 16.78
N LEU A 144 2.85 -3.19 15.68
CA LEU A 144 1.44 -3.53 15.67
C LEU A 144 1.15 -4.86 16.39
N ARG A 145 2.04 -5.85 16.30
CA ARG A 145 1.95 -7.14 17.02
C ARG A 145 2.20 -7.01 18.51
N LEU A 146 3.03 -6.06 18.94
CA LEU A 146 3.36 -5.80 20.33
C LEU A 146 2.23 -5.07 21.07
N MET A 147 1.26 -4.52 20.36
CA MET A 147 0.13 -3.83 20.97
C MET A 147 -0.70 -4.78 21.82
N LYS A 148 -1.09 -4.28 22.99
CA LYS A 148 -1.93 -5.01 23.94
C LYS A 148 -3.39 -4.84 23.55
N ASP A 149 -4.09 -5.95 23.52
CA ASP A 149 -5.54 -5.97 23.35
C ASP A 149 -6.20 -5.53 24.65
N VAL A 150 -7.05 -4.51 24.55
CA VAL A 150 -7.70 -3.89 25.73
C VAL A 150 -8.62 -4.86 26.47
N GLU A 151 -9.36 -5.70 25.74
CA GLU A 151 -10.27 -6.67 26.33
C GLU A 151 -9.51 -7.74 27.13
N ARG A 152 -8.43 -8.29 26.54
CA ARG A 152 -7.58 -9.28 27.21
C ARG A 152 -6.89 -8.71 28.45
N GLU A 153 -6.45 -7.46 28.39
CA GLU A 153 -5.83 -6.77 29.52
C GLU A 153 -6.86 -6.45 30.62
N ALA A 154 -8.11 -6.15 30.26
CA ALA A 154 -9.20 -5.93 31.21
C ALA A 154 -9.46 -7.20 32.04
N VAL A 155 -9.60 -8.33 31.37
CA VAL A 155 -9.78 -9.64 32.03
C VAL A 155 -8.61 -9.97 32.97
N LYS A 156 -7.36 -9.81 32.52
CA LYS A 156 -6.17 -10.09 33.34
C LYS A 156 -6.09 -9.24 34.61
N ARG A 157 -6.60 -8.02 34.57
CA ARG A 157 -6.55 -7.07 35.70
C ARG A 157 -7.83 -7.07 36.53
N GLY A 158 -8.83 -7.86 36.17
CA GLY A 158 -10.14 -7.87 36.83
C GLY A 158 -10.86 -6.52 36.77
N LYS A 159 -10.63 -5.74 35.69
CA LYS A 159 -11.22 -4.40 35.50
C LYS A 159 -12.08 -4.37 34.23
N THR A 160 -13.04 -3.45 34.22
CA THR A 160 -13.83 -3.22 33.00
C THR A 160 -13.01 -2.45 31.97
N VAL A 161 -13.33 -2.64 30.68
CA VAL A 161 -12.68 -1.91 29.57
C VAL A 161 -12.76 -0.40 29.77
N ALA A 162 -13.90 0.11 30.27
CA ALA A 162 -14.12 1.53 30.55
C ALA A 162 -13.19 2.12 31.64
N GLN A 163 -12.65 1.28 32.52
CA GLN A 163 -11.67 1.70 33.55
C GLN A 163 -10.23 1.74 33.01
N LEU A 164 -9.95 1.05 31.91
CA LEU A 164 -8.60 0.98 31.33
C LEU A 164 -8.36 2.05 30.27
N ILE A 165 -9.39 2.46 29.56
CA ILE A 165 -9.30 3.43 28.47
C ILE A 165 -10.17 4.66 28.76
N SER A 166 -9.89 5.78 28.10
CA SER A 166 -10.67 7.01 28.27
C SER A 166 -12.11 6.83 27.82
N LYS A 167 -13.04 7.57 28.42
CA LYS A 167 -14.46 7.57 28.03
C LYS A 167 -14.68 7.83 26.54
N ARG A 168 -13.86 8.71 25.93
CA ARG A 168 -13.87 8.99 24.49
C ARG A 168 -13.52 7.75 23.66
N ALA A 169 -12.53 6.97 24.10
CA ALA A 169 -12.10 5.76 23.42
C ALA A 169 -13.15 4.64 23.51
N VAL A 170 -13.86 4.55 24.64
CA VAL A 170 -15.02 3.63 24.80
C VAL A 170 -16.12 3.95 23.79
N GLY A 171 -16.50 5.24 23.68
CA GLY A 171 -17.48 5.66 22.67
C GLY A 171 -17.05 5.31 21.25
N ALA A 172 -15.80 5.58 20.89
CA ALA A 172 -15.27 5.27 19.56
C ALA A 172 -15.25 3.74 19.25
N MET A 173 -15.07 2.89 20.27
CA MET A 173 -15.20 1.44 20.11
C MET A 173 -16.64 1.03 19.81
N ALA A 174 -17.59 1.57 20.56
CA ALA A 174 -19.02 1.30 20.35
C ALA A 174 -19.47 1.76 18.94
N ASP A 175 -19.08 2.96 18.53
CA ASP A 175 -19.38 3.49 17.18
C ASP A 175 -18.84 2.59 16.07
N ARG A 176 -17.61 2.08 16.23
CA ARG A 176 -17.02 1.15 15.26
C ARG A 176 -17.75 -0.19 15.24
N GLN A 177 -18.09 -0.75 16.40
CA GLN A 177 -18.86 -2.00 16.46
C GLN A 177 -20.22 -1.85 15.79
N ASN A 178 -20.92 -0.74 16.05
CA ASN A 178 -22.19 -0.43 15.40
C ASN A 178 -22.04 -0.27 13.87
N ALA A 179 -20.97 0.40 13.41
CA ALA A 179 -20.68 0.55 11.99
C ALA A 179 -20.37 -0.79 11.31
N LEU A 180 -19.64 -1.69 11.97
CA LEU A 180 -19.35 -3.03 11.46
C LEU A 180 -20.62 -3.90 11.42
N ALA A 181 -21.48 -3.83 12.44
CA ALA A 181 -22.77 -4.51 12.46
C ALA A 181 -23.68 -4.01 11.33
N ALA A 182 -23.78 -2.70 11.14
CA ALA A 182 -24.56 -2.10 10.05
C ALA A 182 -24.01 -2.47 8.65
N ALA A 183 -22.68 -2.59 8.50
CA ALA A 183 -22.06 -3.03 7.25
C ALA A 183 -22.28 -4.52 6.95
N ALA A 184 -22.41 -5.35 8.00
CA ALA A 184 -22.73 -6.77 7.86
C ALA A 184 -24.20 -7.00 7.46
N ASP A 185 -25.10 -6.10 7.85
CA ASP A 185 -26.54 -6.16 7.56
C ASP A 185 -26.91 -5.45 6.24
N ALA A 186 -25.96 -4.73 5.63
CA ALA A 186 -26.17 -4.03 4.36
C ALA A 186 -26.32 -5.05 3.22
N PRO A 187 -27.39 -4.95 2.39
CA PRO A 187 -27.53 -5.81 1.21
C PRO A 187 -26.35 -5.60 0.28
N ALA A 188 -25.83 -6.70 -0.27
CA ALA A 188 -24.72 -6.65 -1.22
C ALA A 188 -24.97 -5.61 -2.30
N PRO A 189 -23.99 -4.74 -2.64
CA PRO A 189 -24.17 -3.75 -3.68
C PRO A 189 -24.60 -4.46 -4.96
N LEU A 190 -25.76 -4.08 -5.48
CA LEU A 190 -26.26 -4.56 -6.78
C LEU A 190 -25.15 -4.34 -7.78
N ALA A 191 -24.60 -5.46 -8.32
CA ALA A 191 -23.60 -5.41 -9.36
C ALA A 191 -24.09 -4.41 -10.42
N SER A 192 -23.31 -3.37 -10.68
CA SER A 192 -23.59 -2.38 -11.70
C SER A 192 -23.86 -3.14 -13.00
N ARG A 193 -25.13 -3.14 -13.42
CA ARG A 193 -25.49 -3.65 -14.73
C ARG A 193 -24.65 -2.87 -15.72
N ASP A 194 -23.67 -3.54 -16.32
CA ASP A 194 -23.01 -3.08 -17.52
C ASP A 194 -24.06 -2.52 -18.46
N SER A 195 -24.05 -1.21 -18.65
CA SER A 195 -24.75 -0.56 -19.73
C SER A 195 -24.03 -0.94 -21.02
N ARG A 196 -24.26 -2.18 -21.48
CA ARG A 196 -23.96 -2.55 -22.86
C ARG A 196 -24.70 -1.57 -23.74
N SER A 197 -23.92 -0.69 -24.32
CA SER A 197 -24.29 0.17 -25.43
C SER A 197 -25.16 -0.60 -26.43
N GLN A 198 -26.44 -0.23 -26.48
CA GLN A 198 -27.27 -0.58 -27.61
C GLN A 198 -26.67 0.08 -28.84
N GLY A 199 -26.01 -0.72 -29.67
CA GLY A 199 -25.61 -0.38 -31.00
C GLY A 199 -26.85 0.03 -31.79
N ARG A 200 -26.89 1.26 -32.27
CA ARG A 200 -27.83 1.70 -33.27
C ARG A 200 -27.59 0.94 -34.59
N PRO A 201 -28.57 0.27 -35.17
CA PRO A 201 -28.45 -0.28 -36.50
C PRO A 201 -28.75 0.81 -37.52
N GLY A 202 -27.84 0.99 -38.46
CA GLY A 202 -28.14 1.28 -39.85
C GLY A 202 -28.42 2.72 -40.23
N ASP A 203 -27.52 3.30 -40.99
CA ASP A 203 -27.91 3.97 -42.25
C ASP A 203 -26.80 3.75 -43.30
N ARG A 204 -27.08 2.82 -44.20
CA ARG A 204 -26.40 2.69 -45.49
C ARG A 204 -27.07 3.65 -46.48
N ARG A 205 -26.33 4.64 -46.95
CA ARG A 205 -26.49 5.28 -48.26
C ARG A 205 -25.09 5.76 -48.65
N GLY A 206 -24.40 5.27 -49.60
CA GLY A 206 -24.64 5.11 -51.02
C GLY A 206 -24.18 6.35 -51.74
N GLY A 207 -23.08 6.23 -52.48
CA GLY A 207 -22.86 7.18 -53.54
C GLY A 207 -21.38 7.54 -53.81
N PRO A 208 -20.98 7.45 -55.08
CA PRO A 208 -19.58 7.31 -55.48
C PRO A 208 -19.04 8.58 -56.17
N GLY A 209 -17.73 8.61 -56.37
CA GLY A 209 -17.08 9.54 -57.28
C GLY A 209 -15.95 10.31 -56.59
N GLY A 210 -14.74 10.13 -56.97
CA GLY A 210 -14.17 10.52 -58.21
C GLY A 210 -12.99 11.42 -57.86
N GLY A 211 -11.83 11.17 -58.46
CA GLY A 211 -10.87 12.24 -58.70
C GLY A 211 -9.52 12.18 -57.99
N ARG A 212 -8.56 11.50 -58.56
CA ARG A 212 -7.15 11.91 -58.62
C ARG A 212 -7.01 13.14 -59.50
N PRO A 213 -5.89 13.89 -59.68
CA PRO A 213 -4.49 13.55 -59.30
C PRO A 213 -3.61 14.77 -58.90
N GLY A 214 -2.42 14.48 -58.42
CA GLY A 214 -1.22 15.01 -59.01
C GLY A 214 -0.45 16.16 -58.37
N PHE A 215 0.87 16.01 -58.55
CA PHE A 215 1.95 17.01 -58.48
C PHE A 215 2.47 17.32 -57.06
N GLY A 216 3.77 17.17 -56.73
CA GLY A 216 4.96 17.29 -57.49
C GLY A 216 6.02 17.88 -56.60
N GLY A 217 7.05 17.25 -56.44
CA GLY A 217 8.45 17.45 -56.25
C GLY A 217 9.01 18.74 -55.58
N PRO A 218 10.32 18.94 -55.67
CA PRO A 218 11.24 18.74 -54.53
C PRO A 218 12.05 20.04 -54.25
N GLY A 219 12.78 20.10 -53.14
CA GLY A 219 13.76 21.17 -52.93
C GLY A 219 14.46 21.00 -51.59
N ARG A 220 15.68 20.52 -51.56
CA ARG A 220 16.98 21.21 -51.44
C ARG A 220 17.01 22.14 -50.20
N GLY A 221 17.86 21.91 -49.22
CA GLY A 221 19.29 22.13 -49.23
C GLY A 221 19.70 22.86 -47.94
N GLY A 222 20.92 22.60 -47.46
CA GLY A 222 21.64 23.55 -46.59
C GLY A 222 22.12 22.94 -45.29
N ARG A 223 23.19 22.24 -45.19
CA ARG A 223 24.59 22.59 -44.86
C ARG A 223 24.75 23.61 -43.73
N GLY A 224 25.46 23.21 -42.66
CA GLY A 224 26.07 24.10 -41.70
C GLY A 224 26.58 23.44 -40.43
N ALA A 225 27.78 22.86 -40.46
CA ALA A 225 28.67 22.77 -39.30
C ALA A 225 29.72 23.89 -39.46
N PRO A 226 30.71 24.13 -38.58
CA PRO A 226 30.98 23.69 -37.20
C PRO A 226 31.37 24.87 -36.29
N GLY A 227 31.59 24.64 -34.99
CA GLY A 227 32.15 25.63 -34.08
C GLY A 227 32.76 25.03 -32.85
N ALA A 228 34.03 24.91 -32.83
CA ALA A 228 34.95 24.52 -31.78
C ALA A 228 35.11 25.58 -30.66
N GLY A 229 35.57 25.16 -29.48
CA GLY A 229 36.11 25.95 -28.38
C GLY A 229 35.73 25.32 -27.05
N GLY A 230 36.48 24.64 -26.25
CA GLY A 230 37.88 24.80 -25.89
C GLY A 230 38.04 25.74 -24.70
N ARG A 231 38.23 25.20 -23.45
CA ARG A 231 39.02 25.69 -22.32
C ARG A 231 38.61 24.97 -21.03
N THR A 232 39.41 24.01 -20.51
CA THR A 232 40.51 24.07 -19.51
C THR A 232 40.32 25.04 -18.35
N ASN A 233 40.27 24.49 -17.14
CA ASN A 233 41.07 24.79 -15.92
C ASN A 233 40.30 24.22 -14.72
N ALA A 234 40.84 23.30 -13.94
CA ALA A 234 41.99 23.21 -13.04
C ALA A 234 41.73 23.82 -11.65
N ARG A 235 41.82 22.91 -10.67
CA ARG A 235 42.27 23.09 -9.25
C ARG A 235 41.40 23.97 -8.31
N ARG A 236 40.86 23.40 -7.28
CA ARG A 236 41.42 23.07 -5.94
C ARG A 236 40.52 22.11 -5.20
#